data_6d58346cdb3ddd0fcd50292eb7dcaec9
#
_entry.id   6d58346cdb3ddd0fcd50292eb7dcaec9
#
_cell.length_a   1.000
_cell.length_b   1.000
_cell.length_c   1.000
_cell.angle_alpha   90.00
_cell.angle_beta   90.00
_cell.angle_gamma   90.00
#
_symmetry.space_group_name_H-M   'P 1'
#
loop_
_entity.id
_entity.type
_entity.pdbx_description
1 polymer ?
#
loop_
_entity_poly.entity_id
_entity_poly.type
_entity_poly.pdbx_seq_one_letter_code
_entity_poly.pdbx_strand_id
1 'polypeptide(L)'
;MSTPDITATPVGHSGTAVDITERESWSGGGGLATIIILISIILIAPAIFLIGTTSTKLDAGTISVPLGVALILAGACCFLLSLLGLTSIRIISPGETRVIQFFGRYIGTIRHTGLRAIPPLSNPTKVSIKVRNFETNTIKVNDLNGNPINIGAIVVWQVADTAKATFAVENVDDFIHSQAESALRHVATTHPYDSTDTTTIPSLSGSTDIVSAELAEEVAARATIAGLEIIETRISSLAYAPEIAQSMLQRQQAAAIVDARETIVDGAVSMVETALSQLDERDIVDLDPERRATMVSNLLVVLCSDNNAQPVINTGSLYT
;
A
#
# COMPACT_ATOMS: atom_id res chain seq x y z
N MET A 1 3.22 -25.83 -8.51
CA MET A 1 3.41 -25.79 -7.05
C MET A 1 2.25 -24.97 -6.55
N SER A 2 1.25 -25.61 -5.93
CA SER A 2 0.00 -24.95 -5.50
C SER A 2 0.31 -23.98 -4.37
N THR A 3 -0.03 -22.70 -4.54
CA THR A 3 -0.06 -21.70 -3.47
C THR A 3 -0.87 -22.26 -2.31
N PRO A 4 -0.35 -22.26 -1.06
CA PRO A 4 -1.16 -22.61 0.09
C PRO A 4 -2.29 -21.57 0.20
N ASP A 5 -3.51 -22.07 0.20
CA ASP A 5 -4.72 -21.32 0.49
C ASP A 5 -4.64 -20.85 1.95
N ILE A 6 -4.08 -19.66 2.16
CA ILE A 6 -4.03 -19.00 3.46
C ILE A 6 -5.39 -18.31 3.68
N THR A 7 -6.45 -19.08 3.60
CA THR A 7 -7.67 -18.69 4.31
C THR A 7 -7.35 -18.89 5.78
N ALA A 8 -7.04 -17.80 6.47
CA ALA A 8 -6.85 -17.79 7.91
C ALA A 8 -8.16 -18.26 8.56
N THR A 9 -8.28 -19.58 8.72
CA THR A 9 -9.33 -20.14 9.55
C THR A 9 -9.08 -19.62 10.96
N PRO A 10 -10.04 -18.89 11.57
CA PRO A 10 -9.83 -18.39 12.91
C PRO A 10 -9.50 -19.53 13.84
N VAL A 11 -8.37 -19.43 14.54
CA VAL A 11 -7.94 -20.39 15.57
C VAL A 11 -8.91 -20.26 16.73
N GLY A 12 -9.91 -21.12 16.80
CA GLY A 12 -11.01 -21.08 17.78
C GLY A 12 -12.36 -20.93 17.07
N HIS A 13 -13.42 -21.29 17.60
CA HIS A 13 -14.84 -21.29 17.20
C HIS A 13 -15.18 -20.85 15.76
N SER A 14 -15.51 -21.81 14.92
CA SER A 14 -16.12 -21.65 13.61
C SER A 14 -17.52 -21.03 13.75
N GLY A 15 -17.66 -19.73 13.88
CA GLY A 15 -18.99 -19.12 14.01
C GLY A 15 -19.01 -17.63 14.21
N THR A 16 -17.86 -17.00 14.42
CA THR A 16 -17.76 -15.55 14.66
C THR A 16 -17.28 -14.73 13.48
N ALA A 17 -16.92 -15.37 12.37
CA ALA A 17 -16.57 -14.64 11.15
C ALA A 17 -17.83 -14.01 10.56
N VAL A 18 -17.86 -12.68 10.50
CA VAL A 18 -18.90 -11.93 9.81
C VAL A 18 -18.70 -12.13 8.31
N ASP A 19 -19.28 -13.19 7.75
CA ASP A 19 -19.25 -13.47 6.31
C ASP A 19 -20.28 -12.57 5.61
N ILE A 20 -19.93 -11.32 5.36
CA ILE A 20 -20.74 -10.36 4.62
C ILE A 20 -20.03 -10.08 3.30
N THR A 21 -20.69 -10.42 2.21
CA THR A 21 -20.29 -10.01 0.87
C THR A 21 -21.07 -8.77 0.44
N GLU A 22 -20.40 -7.86 -0.26
CA GLU A 22 -21.05 -6.66 -0.79
C GLU A 22 -22.17 -7.04 -1.76
N ARG A 23 -23.33 -6.43 -1.56
CA ARG A 23 -24.50 -6.55 -2.44
C ARG A 23 -24.96 -5.16 -2.83
N GLU A 24 -25.39 -5.00 -4.07
CA GLU A 24 -25.97 -3.74 -4.50
C GLU A 24 -27.35 -3.54 -3.84
N SER A 25 -27.54 -2.39 -3.19
CA SER A 25 -28.82 -2.02 -2.61
C SER A 25 -29.71 -1.38 -3.66
N TRP A 26 -31.03 -1.60 -3.56
CA TRP A 26 -31.98 -0.83 -4.33
C TRP A 26 -31.79 0.66 -4.07
N SER A 27 -31.61 1.44 -5.14
CA SER A 27 -31.55 2.89 -5.09
C SER A 27 -32.36 3.49 -6.25
N GLY A 28 -33.28 4.36 -5.90
CA GLY A 28 -34.02 5.14 -6.90
C GLY A 28 -33.10 6.19 -7.52
N GLY A 29 -33.12 6.32 -8.85
CA GLY A 29 -32.36 7.35 -9.57
C GLY A 29 -32.77 8.77 -9.17
N GLY A 30 -31.95 9.77 -9.62
CA GLY A 30 -32.17 11.17 -9.30
C GLY A 30 -33.58 11.70 -9.66
N GLY A 31 -34.14 11.22 -10.78
CA GLY A 31 -35.52 11.57 -11.16
C GLY A 31 -36.57 11.10 -10.15
N LEU A 32 -36.42 9.86 -9.64
CA LEU A 32 -37.34 9.35 -8.62
C LEU A 32 -37.17 10.08 -7.29
N ALA A 33 -35.91 10.42 -6.92
CA ALA A 33 -35.63 11.20 -5.72
C ALA A 33 -36.26 12.62 -5.81
N THR A 34 -36.17 13.29 -6.96
CA THR A 34 -36.79 14.60 -7.17
C THR A 34 -38.34 14.54 -7.12
N ILE A 35 -38.92 13.49 -7.68
CA ILE A 35 -40.37 13.25 -7.58
C ILE A 35 -40.80 13.08 -6.13
N ILE A 36 -40.06 12.28 -5.34
CA ILE A 36 -40.34 12.10 -3.91
C ILE A 36 -40.26 13.41 -3.15
N ILE A 37 -39.26 14.26 -3.44
CA ILE A 37 -39.12 15.61 -2.84
C ILE A 37 -40.35 16.44 -3.14
N LEU A 38 -40.75 16.54 -4.42
CA LEU A 38 -41.90 17.35 -4.85
C LEU A 38 -43.20 16.87 -4.20
N ILE A 39 -43.45 15.56 -4.21
CA ILE A 39 -44.65 14.98 -3.56
C ILE A 39 -44.62 15.26 -2.06
N SER A 40 -43.46 15.10 -1.39
CA SER A 40 -43.35 15.35 0.05
C SER A 40 -43.65 16.83 0.38
N ILE A 41 -43.09 17.78 -0.41
CA ILE A 41 -43.38 19.21 -0.21
C ILE A 41 -44.83 19.54 -0.46
N ILE A 42 -45.45 18.99 -1.54
CA ILE A 42 -46.84 19.21 -1.88
C ILE A 42 -47.76 18.65 -0.79
N LEU A 43 -47.41 17.57 -0.12
CA LEU A 43 -48.20 16.95 0.94
C LEU A 43 -48.12 17.67 2.29
N ILE A 44 -47.01 18.36 2.58
CA ILE A 44 -46.81 19.08 3.86
C ILE A 44 -47.82 20.20 4.03
N ALA A 45 -47.99 21.06 3.03
CA ALA A 45 -48.85 22.22 3.12
C ALA A 45 -50.34 21.88 3.40
N PRO A 46 -50.97 20.97 2.61
CA PRO A 46 -52.35 20.55 2.89
C PRO A 46 -52.49 19.74 4.19
N ALA A 47 -51.47 18.97 4.62
CA ALA A 47 -51.51 18.26 5.89
C ALA A 47 -51.57 19.24 7.08
N ILE A 48 -50.71 20.26 7.10
CA ILE A 48 -50.71 21.29 8.15
C ILE A 48 -52.05 22.09 8.10
N PHE A 49 -52.50 22.48 6.90
CA PHE A 49 -53.75 23.19 6.72
C PHE A 49 -54.96 22.39 7.21
N LEU A 50 -55.02 21.08 6.90
CA LEU A 50 -56.06 20.19 7.32
C LEU A 50 -56.11 20.06 8.84
N ILE A 51 -54.98 19.87 9.49
CA ILE A 51 -54.90 19.77 10.96
C ILE A 51 -55.37 21.09 11.61
N GLY A 52 -54.83 22.23 11.13
CA GLY A 52 -55.16 23.55 11.70
C GLY A 52 -56.65 23.93 11.54
N THR A 53 -57.22 23.78 10.34
CA THR A 53 -58.62 24.13 10.10
C THR A 53 -59.60 23.18 10.79
N THR A 54 -59.21 21.90 10.93
CA THR A 54 -60.06 20.91 11.62
C THR A 54 -60.06 21.15 13.12
N SER A 55 -58.91 21.50 13.71
CA SER A 55 -58.82 21.87 15.13
C SER A 55 -59.72 23.05 15.47
N THR A 56 -59.65 24.16 14.71
CA THR A 56 -60.46 25.35 14.94
C THR A 56 -61.97 25.10 14.76
N LYS A 57 -62.37 24.25 13.80
CA LYS A 57 -63.78 23.86 13.58
C LYS A 57 -64.31 22.93 14.65
N LEU A 58 -63.45 22.09 15.23
CA LEU A 58 -63.80 21.23 16.34
C LEU A 58 -64.06 22.05 17.60
N ASP A 59 -63.17 23.04 17.89
CA ASP A 59 -63.34 23.98 19.01
C ASP A 59 -64.59 24.85 18.87
N ALA A 60 -64.96 25.22 17.63
CA ALA A 60 -66.16 25.96 17.32
C ALA A 60 -67.45 25.11 17.31
N GLY A 61 -67.32 23.82 17.54
CA GLY A 61 -68.48 22.91 17.53
C GLY A 61 -69.22 22.69 16.19
N THR A 62 -68.56 23.11 15.08
CA THR A 62 -69.13 23.09 13.73
C THR A 62 -69.03 21.71 13.05
N ILE A 63 -68.23 20.80 13.61
CA ILE A 63 -68.05 19.43 13.08
C ILE A 63 -68.25 18.43 14.22
N SER A 64 -68.78 17.25 13.89
CA SER A 64 -68.92 16.16 14.86
C SER A 64 -67.55 15.66 15.33
N VAL A 65 -67.39 15.41 16.60
CA VAL A 65 -66.14 14.97 17.22
C VAL A 65 -65.49 13.78 16.50
N PRO A 66 -66.22 12.71 16.12
CA PRO A 66 -65.58 11.58 15.45
C PRO A 66 -65.00 11.93 14.04
N LEU A 67 -65.69 12.80 13.31
CA LEU A 67 -65.24 13.25 12.01
C LEU A 67 -64.02 14.16 12.14
N GLY A 68 -63.96 15.06 13.11
CA GLY A 68 -62.84 15.92 13.40
C GLY A 68 -61.56 15.13 13.76
N VAL A 69 -61.71 14.12 14.63
CA VAL A 69 -60.61 13.23 15.00
C VAL A 69 -60.10 12.44 13.79
N ALA A 70 -60.97 11.92 12.94
CA ALA A 70 -60.58 11.19 11.73
C ALA A 70 -59.78 12.08 10.75
N LEU A 71 -60.17 13.33 10.54
CA LEU A 71 -59.50 14.28 9.67
C LEU A 71 -58.10 14.71 10.24
N ILE A 72 -57.99 14.89 11.54
CA ILE A 72 -56.73 15.19 12.21
C ILE A 72 -55.77 14.00 12.07
N LEU A 73 -56.24 12.77 12.28
CA LEU A 73 -55.44 11.56 12.09
C LEU A 73 -54.99 11.39 10.64
N ALA A 74 -55.86 11.67 9.67
CA ALA A 74 -55.49 11.64 8.24
C ALA A 74 -54.42 12.70 7.92
N GLY A 75 -54.55 13.93 8.43
CA GLY A 75 -53.56 14.97 8.28
C GLY A 75 -52.21 14.60 8.91
N ALA A 76 -52.25 14.05 10.11
CA ALA A 76 -51.03 13.55 10.80
C ALA A 76 -50.37 12.40 10.04
N CYS A 77 -51.13 11.47 9.49
CA CYS A 77 -50.61 10.40 8.65
C CYS A 77 -49.92 10.93 7.37
N CYS A 78 -50.54 11.87 6.66
CA CYS A 78 -49.95 12.53 5.50
C CYS A 78 -48.68 13.29 5.85
N PHE A 79 -48.62 13.97 6.98
CA PHE A 79 -47.42 14.65 7.45
C PHE A 79 -46.29 13.69 7.77
N LEU A 80 -46.59 12.57 8.45
CA LEU A 80 -45.61 11.54 8.74
C LEU A 80 -45.06 10.87 7.46
N LEU A 81 -45.94 10.56 6.50
CA LEU A 81 -45.53 10.01 5.20
C LEU A 81 -44.62 10.96 4.43
N SER A 82 -44.93 12.26 4.46
CA SER A 82 -44.07 13.29 3.85
C SER A 82 -42.69 13.37 4.52
N LEU A 83 -42.64 13.35 5.86
CA LEU A 83 -41.40 13.34 6.61
C LEU A 83 -40.55 12.09 6.30
N LEU A 84 -41.17 10.92 6.24
CA LEU A 84 -40.52 9.68 5.83
C LEU A 84 -39.98 9.77 4.41
N GLY A 85 -40.68 10.36 3.47
CA GLY A 85 -40.18 10.61 2.11
C GLY A 85 -38.93 11.48 2.08
N LEU A 86 -38.89 12.53 2.88
CA LEU A 86 -37.72 13.41 2.97
C LEU A 86 -36.49 12.70 3.60
N THR A 87 -36.70 11.82 4.58
CA THR A 87 -35.59 11.06 5.17
C THR A 87 -34.99 10.02 4.22
N SER A 88 -35.75 9.63 3.19
CA SER A 88 -35.32 8.67 2.16
C SER A 88 -34.28 9.24 1.17
N ILE A 89 -33.97 10.51 1.20
CA ILE A 89 -33.17 11.15 0.18
C ILE A 89 -31.75 11.39 0.70
N ARG A 90 -30.77 11.00 -0.12
CA ARG A 90 -29.34 11.23 0.17
C ARG A 90 -28.59 11.64 -1.09
N ILE A 91 -27.58 12.49 -0.89
CA ILE A 91 -26.63 12.89 -1.92
C ILE A 91 -25.38 12.04 -1.71
N ILE A 92 -24.90 11.42 -2.79
CA ILE A 92 -23.70 10.59 -2.81
C ILE A 92 -22.69 11.27 -3.71
N SER A 93 -21.56 11.69 -3.12
CA SER A 93 -20.46 12.36 -3.85
C SER A 93 -19.58 11.32 -4.57
N PRO A 94 -18.92 11.71 -5.69
CA PRO A 94 -17.93 10.84 -6.34
C PRO A 94 -16.82 10.43 -5.37
N GLY A 95 -16.44 9.13 -5.40
CA GLY A 95 -15.44 8.55 -4.49
C GLY A 95 -15.98 8.20 -3.10
N GLU A 96 -17.29 8.25 -2.91
CA GLU A 96 -17.97 7.86 -1.69
C GLU A 96 -19.07 6.83 -1.99
N THR A 97 -19.29 5.95 -1.06
CA THR A 97 -20.38 4.97 -1.10
C THR A 97 -21.21 5.05 0.16
N ARG A 98 -22.41 4.49 0.11
CA ARG A 98 -23.29 4.38 1.28
C ARG A 98 -23.62 2.92 1.55
N VAL A 99 -23.20 2.44 2.70
CA VAL A 99 -23.56 1.13 3.23
C VAL A 99 -24.88 1.28 3.98
N ILE A 100 -25.90 0.56 3.55
CA ILE A 100 -27.26 0.71 4.07
C ILE A 100 -27.60 -0.41 5.04
N GLN A 101 -28.00 -0.01 6.23
CA GLN A 101 -28.55 -0.89 7.26
C GLN A 101 -30.00 -0.54 7.53
N PHE A 102 -30.85 -1.54 7.69
CA PHE A 102 -32.21 -1.40 8.08
C PHE A 102 -32.46 -2.21 9.36
N PHE A 103 -32.78 -1.52 10.44
CA PHE A 103 -32.93 -2.11 11.78
C PHE A 103 -31.76 -3.04 12.17
N GLY A 104 -30.51 -2.61 11.89
CA GLY A 104 -29.31 -3.39 12.21
C GLY A 104 -28.96 -4.48 11.21
N ARG A 105 -29.81 -4.77 10.21
CA ARG A 105 -29.48 -5.74 9.15
C ARG A 105 -28.90 -5.04 7.94
N TYR A 106 -27.78 -5.54 7.40
CA TYR A 106 -27.20 -5.09 6.15
C TYR A 106 -28.12 -5.43 4.97
N ILE A 107 -28.51 -4.42 4.18
CA ILE A 107 -29.32 -4.60 2.98
C ILE A 107 -28.44 -4.58 1.73
N GLY A 108 -27.46 -3.67 1.69
CA GLY A 108 -26.58 -3.51 0.54
C GLY A 108 -25.87 -2.17 0.53
N THR A 109 -25.06 -1.95 -0.49
CA THR A 109 -24.25 -0.75 -0.70
C THR A 109 -24.70 -0.03 -1.96
N ILE A 110 -24.69 1.30 -1.94
CA ILE A 110 -24.94 2.15 -3.12
C ILE A 110 -23.65 2.78 -3.54
N ARG A 111 -23.18 2.44 -4.76
CA ARG A 111 -21.98 3.01 -5.40
C ARG A 111 -22.30 4.13 -6.39
N HIS A 112 -23.54 4.22 -6.84
CA HIS A 112 -23.93 5.23 -7.81
C HIS A 112 -23.98 6.62 -7.19
N THR A 113 -23.33 7.57 -7.83
CA THR A 113 -23.24 8.98 -7.40
C THR A 113 -24.50 9.78 -7.76
N GLY A 114 -24.65 10.94 -7.12
CA GLY A 114 -25.73 11.88 -7.34
C GLY A 114 -26.82 11.82 -6.27
N LEU A 115 -27.97 12.45 -6.59
CA LEU A 115 -29.17 12.42 -5.73
C LEU A 115 -29.83 11.04 -5.85
N ARG A 116 -29.99 10.34 -4.72
CA ARG A 116 -30.56 8.99 -4.68
C ARG A 116 -31.65 8.87 -3.62
N ALA A 117 -32.70 8.11 -3.97
CA ALA A 117 -33.69 7.68 -3.02
C ALA A 117 -33.24 6.33 -2.44
N ILE A 118 -33.20 6.24 -1.12
CA ILE A 118 -32.87 5.05 -0.35
C ILE A 118 -34.10 4.56 0.42
N PRO A 119 -34.18 3.31 0.89
CA PRO A 119 -35.28 2.89 1.75
C PRO A 119 -35.43 3.82 2.96
N PRO A 120 -36.63 4.31 3.26
CA PRO A 120 -36.86 5.12 4.45
C PRO A 120 -36.54 4.31 5.72
N LEU A 121 -36.27 4.98 6.83
CA LEU A 121 -35.87 4.38 8.11
C LEU A 121 -34.54 3.56 8.06
N SER A 122 -33.77 3.68 6.99
CA SER A 122 -32.44 3.08 6.91
C SER A 122 -31.39 3.99 7.49
N ASN A 123 -30.31 3.39 8.05
CA ASN A 123 -29.13 4.10 8.53
C ASN A 123 -27.98 3.95 7.49
N PRO A 124 -27.71 4.99 6.68
CA PRO A 124 -26.66 4.95 5.68
C PRO A 124 -25.32 5.34 6.29
N THR A 125 -24.38 4.42 6.36
CA THR A 125 -22.97 4.69 6.76
C THR A 125 -22.16 5.11 5.54
N LYS A 126 -21.42 6.22 5.67
CA LYS A 126 -20.54 6.74 4.62
C LYS A 126 -19.22 6.01 4.65
N VAL A 127 -18.79 5.46 3.50
CA VAL A 127 -17.49 4.86 3.30
C VAL A 127 -16.80 5.51 2.11
N SER A 128 -15.53 5.91 2.27
CA SER A 128 -14.73 6.47 1.18
C SER A 128 -14.03 5.32 0.42
N ILE A 129 -14.18 5.32 -0.90
CA ILE A 129 -13.47 4.39 -1.81
C ILE A 129 -12.30 5.06 -2.52
N LYS A 130 -11.91 6.25 -2.06
CA LYS A 130 -10.76 6.98 -2.62
C LYS A 130 -9.47 6.29 -2.20
N VAL A 131 -8.48 6.38 -3.06
CA VAL A 131 -7.12 5.96 -2.74
C VAL A 131 -6.58 6.78 -1.57
N ARG A 132 -5.97 6.09 -0.63
CA ARG A 132 -5.31 6.65 0.55
C ARG A 132 -3.90 6.09 0.63
N ASN A 133 -3.03 6.79 1.30
CA ASN A 133 -1.69 6.32 1.63
C ASN A 133 -1.38 6.63 3.08
N PHE A 134 -0.52 5.82 3.64
CA PHE A 134 0.12 6.09 4.93
C PHE A 134 1.54 5.56 4.92
N GLU A 135 2.35 6.08 5.81
CA GLU A 135 3.68 5.59 6.11
C GLU A 135 3.67 4.83 7.43
N THR A 136 4.26 3.64 7.46
CA THR A 136 4.41 2.88 8.70
C THR A 136 5.39 3.57 9.62
N ASN A 137 5.28 3.31 10.92
CA ASN A 137 6.37 3.67 11.82
C ASN A 137 7.64 2.94 11.41
N THR A 138 8.80 3.58 11.62
CA THR A 138 10.08 2.91 11.44
C THR A 138 10.24 1.85 12.54
N ILE A 139 10.29 0.59 12.13
CA ILE A 139 10.43 -0.55 13.03
C ILE A 139 11.86 -1.08 13.02
N LYS A 140 12.36 -1.49 14.18
CA LYS A 140 13.65 -2.18 14.32
C LYS A 140 13.42 -3.68 14.20
N VAL A 141 14.08 -4.30 13.22
CA VAL A 141 13.98 -5.74 12.93
C VAL A 141 15.36 -6.29 12.58
N ASN A 142 15.54 -7.60 12.61
CA ASN A 142 16.74 -8.23 12.10
C ASN A 142 16.50 -8.67 10.64
N ASP A 143 17.50 -8.47 9.78
CA ASP A 143 17.51 -9.00 8.42
C ASP A 143 17.74 -10.52 8.42
N LEU A 144 17.77 -11.14 7.23
CA LEU A 144 18.05 -12.57 7.05
C LEU A 144 19.41 -12.97 7.67
N ASN A 145 20.40 -12.09 7.68
CA ASN A 145 21.74 -12.30 8.22
C ASN A 145 21.82 -12.04 9.74
N GLY A 146 20.72 -11.65 10.38
CA GLY A 146 20.64 -11.32 11.80
C GLY A 146 21.14 -9.90 12.13
N ASN A 147 21.38 -9.04 11.16
CA ASN A 147 21.77 -7.65 11.39
C ASN A 147 20.55 -6.81 11.77
N PRO A 148 20.59 -6.03 12.85
CA PRO A 148 19.50 -5.13 13.21
C PRO A 148 19.43 -3.96 12.22
N ILE A 149 18.25 -3.78 11.62
CA ILE A 149 17.94 -2.71 10.67
C ILE A 149 16.70 -1.93 11.14
N ASN A 150 16.64 -0.67 10.74
CA ASN A 150 15.46 0.17 10.86
C ASN A 150 14.82 0.28 9.48
N ILE A 151 13.56 -0.10 9.37
CA ILE A 151 12.82 -0.12 8.11
C ILE A 151 11.45 0.51 8.28
N GLY A 152 11.00 1.25 7.26
CA GLY A 152 9.67 1.82 7.12
C GLY A 152 9.17 1.64 5.70
N ALA A 153 7.85 1.65 5.52
CA ALA A 153 7.23 1.51 4.22
C ALA A 153 6.04 2.46 4.05
N ILE A 154 5.80 2.88 2.82
CA ILE A 154 4.58 3.57 2.42
C ILE A 154 3.66 2.54 1.78
N VAL A 155 2.39 2.54 2.20
CA VAL A 155 1.35 1.67 1.68
C VAL A 155 0.26 2.53 1.04
N VAL A 156 -0.06 2.25 -0.22
CA VAL A 156 -1.14 2.89 -0.98
C VAL A 156 -2.27 1.87 -1.12
N TRP A 157 -3.46 2.25 -0.67
CA TRP A 157 -4.59 1.33 -0.58
C TRP A 157 -5.93 2.01 -0.82
N GLN A 158 -6.95 1.23 -1.08
CA GLN A 158 -8.34 1.68 -1.19
C GLN A 158 -9.31 0.62 -0.63
N VAL A 159 -10.56 1.04 -0.40
CA VAL A 159 -11.62 0.11 -0.01
C VAL A 159 -12.24 -0.51 -1.25
N ALA A 160 -12.06 -1.82 -1.43
CA ALA A 160 -12.66 -2.59 -2.53
C ALA A 160 -14.06 -3.12 -2.15
N ASP A 161 -14.20 -3.70 -0.96
CA ASP A 161 -15.47 -4.19 -0.40
C ASP A 161 -15.87 -3.33 0.80
N THR A 162 -16.88 -2.48 0.60
CA THR A 162 -17.34 -1.54 1.64
C THR A 162 -18.10 -2.21 2.76
N ALA A 163 -18.72 -3.36 2.48
CA ALA A 163 -19.42 -4.14 3.50
C ALA A 163 -18.44 -4.77 4.47
N LYS A 164 -17.38 -5.42 3.97
CA LYS A 164 -16.31 -5.96 4.81
C LYS A 164 -15.63 -4.86 5.60
N ALA A 165 -15.30 -3.73 4.96
CA ALA A 165 -14.65 -2.61 5.63
C ALA A 165 -15.50 -2.01 6.77
N THR A 166 -16.84 -2.15 6.71
CA THR A 166 -17.73 -1.61 7.74
C THR A 166 -18.03 -2.61 8.85
N PHE A 167 -18.04 -3.91 8.55
CA PHE A 167 -18.58 -4.91 9.49
C PHE A 167 -17.57 -5.99 9.90
N ALA A 168 -16.50 -6.21 9.13
CA ALA A 168 -15.52 -7.24 9.46
C ALA A 168 -14.45 -6.74 10.43
N VAL A 169 -14.17 -5.44 10.45
CA VAL A 169 -13.16 -4.81 11.32
C VAL A 169 -13.77 -3.58 12.01
N GLU A 170 -13.32 -3.30 13.22
CA GLU A 170 -13.80 -2.14 13.98
C GLU A 170 -13.27 -0.83 13.41
N ASN A 171 -11.96 -0.76 13.16
CA ASN A 171 -11.29 0.38 12.55
C ASN A 171 -10.38 -0.08 11.40
N VAL A 172 -10.75 0.33 10.19
CA VAL A 172 -10.00 -0.05 8.98
C VAL A 172 -8.59 0.54 8.95
N ASP A 173 -8.45 1.80 9.39
CA ASP A 173 -7.17 2.48 9.37
C ASP A 173 -6.19 1.82 10.36
N ASP A 174 -6.61 1.56 11.60
CA ASP A 174 -5.76 0.88 12.61
C ASP A 174 -5.43 -0.56 12.19
N PHE A 175 -6.39 -1.25 11.58
CA PHE A 175 -6.20 -2.61 11.09
C PHE A 175 -5.12 -2.67 10.02
N ILE A 176 -5.21 -1.84 8.97
CA ILE A 176 -4.24 -1.88 7.88
C ILE A 176 -2.83 -1.46 8.33
N HIS A 177 -2.72 -0.49 9.25
CA HIS A 177 -1.45 -0.11 9.85
C HIS A 177 -0.77 -1.30 10.55
N SER A 178 -1.51 -1.99 11.42
CA SER A 178 -0.98 -3.15 12.16
C SER A 178 -0.59 -4.31 11.24
N GLN A 179 -1.39 -4.58 10.20
CA GLN A 179 -1.10 -5.62 9.24
C GLN A 179 0.10 -5.29 8.35
N ALA A 180 0.25 -4.02 7.93
CA ALA A 180 1.39 -3.56 7.16
C ALA A 180 2.69 -3.65 7.96
N GLU A 181 2.71 -3.24 9.23
CA GLU A 181 3.90 -3.38 10.10
C GLU A 181 4.28 -4.86 10.33
N SER A 182 3.27 -5.74 10.48
CA SER A 182 3.50 -7.18 10.62
C SER A 182 4.07 -7.81 9.34
N ALA A 183 3.54 -7.43 8.17
CA ALA A 183 4.04 -7.88 6.86
C ALA A 183 5.46 -7.35 6.61
N LEU A 184 5.70 -6.07 6.89
CA LEU A 184 7.02 -5.46 6.76
C LEU A 184 8.07 -6.17 7.61
N ARG A 185 7.73 -6.53 8.85
CA ARG A 185 8.60 -7.34 9.72
C ARG A 185 8.89 -8.70 9.12
N HIS A 186 7.89 -9.37 8.57
CA HIS A 186 8.06 -10.68 7.94
C HIS A 186 9.00 -10.60 6.73
N VAL A 187 8.73 -9.69 5.79
CA VAL A 187 9.55 -9.51 4.59
C VAL A 187 10.98 -9.08 4.93
N ALA A 188 11.16 -8.21 5.94
CA ALA A 188 12.49 -7.80 6.37
C ALA A 188 13.33 -8.96 6.92
N THR A 189 12.72 -9.97 7.57
CA THR A 189 13.44 -11.14 8.09
C THR A 189 13.78 -12.18 7.02
N THR A 190 13.14 -12.15 5.88
CA THR A 190 13.35 -13.10 4.77
C THR A 190 14.39 -12.62 3.75
N HIS A 191 14.77 -11.34 3.82
CA HIS A 191 15.72 -10.73 2.88
C HIS A 191 16.94 -10.17 3.60
N PRO A 192 18.17 -10.29 3.01
CA PRO A 192 19.35 -9.61 3.53
C PRO A 192 19.27 -8.10 3.24
N TYR A 193 19.87 -7.28 4.09
CA TYR A 193 19.96 -5.83 3.85
C TYR A 193 20.70 -5.53 2.54
N ASP A 194 21.87 -6.15 2.38
CA ASP A 194 22.72 -6.01 1.21
C ASP A 194 23.27 -7.39 0.83
N SER A 195 23.43 -7.65 -0.45
CA SER A 195 23.91 -8.92 -0.98
C SER A 195 25.05 -8.62 -1.97
N THR A 196 26.21 -9.14 -1.68
CA THR A 196 27.35 -9.11 -2.59
C THR A 196 27.17 -10.12 -3.75
N ASP A 197 26.36 -11.15 -3.53
CA ASP A 197 26.00 -12.18 -4.53
C ASP A 197 24.63 -11.88 -5.15
N THR A 198 24.62 -11.35 -6.35
CA THR A 198 23.44 -10.99 -7.14
C THR A 198 22.58 -12.19 -7.58
N THR A 199 22.96 -13.42 -7.21
CA THR A 199 22.45 -14.61 -7.89
C THR A 199 21.37 -15.39 -7.18
N THR A 200 21.08 -15.18 -5.88
CA THR A 200 20.19 -16.13 -5.18
C THR A 200 19.03 -15.52 -4.41
N ILE A 201 19.19 -14.41 -3.72
CA ILE A 201 18.13 -13.80 -2.90
C ILE A 201 18.12 -12.29 -3.12
N PRO A 202 16.97 -11.68 -3.46
CA PRO A 202 16.85 -10.23 -3.58
C PRO A 202 17.22 -9.55 -2.26
N SER A 203 18.02 -8.48 -2.31
CA SER A 203 18.35 -7.70 -1.13
C SER A 203 17.40 -6.52 -0.94
N LEU A 204 17.23 -6.09 0.32
CA LEU A 204 16.38 -4.95 0.66
C LEU A 204 16.86 -3.65 0.01
N SER A 205 18.18 -3.46 -0.13
CA SER A 205 18.78 -2.25 -0.68
C SER A 205 18.96 -2.30 -2.20
N GLY A 206 19.31 -3.46 -2.76
CA GLY A 206 19.63 -3.60 -4.18
C GLY A 206 18.44 -3.97 -5.07
N SER A 207 17.42 -4.64 -4.52
CA SER A 207 16.27 -5.16 -5.26
C SER A 207 14.94 -4.62 -4.71
N THR A 208 14.90 -3.34 -4.43
CA THR A 208 13.75 -2.68 -3.77
C THR A 208 12.42 -2.91 -4.47
N ASP A 209 12.40 -2.97 -5.81
CA ASP A 209 11.16 -3.18 -6.57
C ASP A 209 10.59 -4.59 -6.36
N ILE A 210 11.46 -5.62 -6.32
CA ILE A 210 11.05 -7.01 -6.10
C ILE A 210 10.52 -7.17 -4.68
N VAL A 211 11.26 -6.66 -3.69
CA VAL A 211 10.87 -6.73 -2.29
C VAL A 211 9.60 -5.92 -2.01
N SER A 212 9.43 -4.78 -2.66
CA SER A 212 8.21 -3.98 -2.57
C SER A 212 6.99 -4.71 -3.14
N ALA A 213 7.15 -5.44 -4.25
CA ALA A 213 6.08 -6.26 -4.82
C ALA A 213 5.69 -7.41 -3.86
N GLU A 214 6.68 -8.10 -3.27
CA GLU A 214 6.43 -9.15 -2.29
C GLU A 214 5.73 -8.60 -1.03
N LEU A 215 6.17 -7.43 -0.55
CA LEU A 215 5.49 -6.75 0.55
C LEU A 215 4.04 -6.41 0.20
N ALA A 216 3.77 -5.97 -1.04
CA ALA A 216 2.40 -5.67 -1.48
C ALA A 216 1.53 -6.93 -1.45
N GLU A 217 2.03 -8.08 -1.91
CA GLU A 217 1.31 -9.35 -1.88
C GLU A 217 1.03 -9.80 -0.44
N GLU A 218 2.02 -9.70 0.45
CA GLU A 218 1.91 -10.08 1.85
C GLU A 218 0.89 -9.21 2.61
N VAL A 219 0.90 -7.89 2.37
CA VAL A 219 -0.10 -6.97 2.93
C VAL A 219 -1.48 -7.24 2.34
N ALA A 220 -1.58 -7.46 1.01
CA ALA A 220 -2.86 -7.71 0.32
C ALA A 220 -3.53 -8.98 0.83
N ALA A 221 -2.78 -10.06 1.04
CA ALA A 221 -3.31 -11.32 1.58
C ALA A 221 -4.03 -11.11 2.93
N ARG A 222 -3.47 -10.26 3.78
CA ARG A 222 -4.04 -9.93 5.10
C ARG A 222 -5.15 -8.89 5.02
N ALA A 223 -5.03 -7.90 4.13
CA ALA A 223 -5.98 -6.80 3.95
C ALA A 223 -7.32 -7.27 3.36
N THR A 224 -7.34 -8.38 2.63
CA THR A 224 -8.55 -8.97 2.00
C THR A 224 -9.64 -9.26 3.02
N ILE A 225 -9.30 -9.62 4.25
CA ILE A 225 -10.27 -9.88 5.33
C ILE A 225 -11.12 -8.64 5.62
N ALA A 226 -10.49 -7.46 5.59
CA ALA A 226 -11.16 -6.17 5.78
C ALA A 226 -11.75 -5.58 4.50
N GLY A 227 -11.69 -6.29 3.37
CA GLY A 227 -12.19 -5.82 2.08
C GLY A 227 -11.36 -4.67 1.49
N LEU A 228 -10.07 -4.63 1.79
CA LEU A 228 -9.14 -3.61 1.29
C LEU A 228 -8.35 -4.15 0.10
N GLU A 229 -7.99 -3.26 -0.79
CA GLU A 229 -7.13 -3.51 -1.95
C GLU A 229 -5.87 -2.69 -1.81
N ILE A 230 -4.73 -3.35 -1.92
CA ILE A 230 -3.42 -2.71 -1.92
C ILE A 230 -3.06 -2.39 -3.37
N ILE A 231 -2.78 -1.12 -3.63
CA ILE A 231 -2.40 -0.65 -4.97
C ILE A 231 -0.90 -0.77 -5.14
N GLU A 232 -0.16 -0.31 -4.14
CA GLU A 232 1.29 -0.26 -4.17
C GLU A 232 1.85 -0.22 -2.76
N THR A 233 3.03 -0.81 -2.58
CA THR A 233 3.86 -0.57 -1.39
C THR A 233 5.26 -0.17 -1.81
N ARG A 234 5.92 0.65 -1.02
CA ARG A 234 7.32 1.06 -1.23
C ARG A 234 8.04 1.16 0.10
N ILE A 235 9.29 0.73 0.13
CA ILE A 235 10.16 0.97 1.27
C ILE A 235 10.47 2.47 1.30
N SER A 236 10.16 3.14 2.40
CA SER A 236 10.37 4.60 2.58
C SER A 236 11.68 4.91 3.28
N SER A 237 12.06 4.07 4.23
CA SER A 237 13.30 4.19 4.98
C SER A 237 13.93 2.83 5.19
N LEU A 238 15.24 2.76 5.00
CA LEU A 238 16.04 1.56 5.21
C LEU A 238 17.44 1.97 5.68
N ALA A 239 17.81 1.59 6.89
CA ALA A 239 19.12 1.89 7.44
C ALA A 239 19.53 0.81 8.45
N TYR A 240 20.82 0.59 8.62
CA TYR A 240 21.31 -0.19 9.75
C TYR A 240 20.95 0.49 11.08
N ALA A 241 20.66 -0.30 12.09
CA ALA A 241 20.47 0.24 13.42
C ALA A 241 21.76 0.94 13.91
N PRO A 242 21.66 2.03 14.68
CA PRO A 242 22.81 2.85 15.09
C PRO A 242 23.91 2.05 15.76
N GLU A 243 23.58 0.96 16.44
CA GLU A 243 24.52 0.13 17.18
C GLU A 243 25.55 -0.57 16.28
N ILE A 244 25.19 -0.89 15.03
CA ILE A 244 26.05 -1.60 14.10
C ILE A 244 26.44 -0.76 12.87
N ALA A 245 25.85 0.42 12.70
CA ALA A 245 26.01 1.23 11.50
C ALA A 245 27.49 1.52 11.20
N GLN A 246 28.30 1.85 12.23
CA GLN A 246 29.72 2.13 12.03
C GLN A 246 30.53 0.89 11.64
N SER A 247 30.24 -0.27 12.24
CA SER A 247 30.92 -1.53 11.92
C SER A 247 30.57 -1.98 10.49
N MET A 248 29.31 -1.80 10.07
CA MET A 248 28.89 -2.12 8.71
C MET A 248 29.50 -1.18 7.67
N LEU A 249 29.62 0.12 7.99
CA LEU A 249 30.34 1.06 7.14
C LEU A 249 31.81 0.64 6.94
N GLN A 250 32.50 0.25 8.01
CA GLN A 250 33.87 -0.26 7.92
C GLN A 250 33.97 -1.52 7.06
N ARG A 251 33.01 -2.45 7.20
CA ARG A 251 32.93 -3.65 6.38
C ARG A 251 32.73 -3.32 4.90
N GLN A 252 31.81 -2.40 4.59
CA GLN A 252 31.55 -1.94 3.22
C GLN A 252 32.79 -1.26 2.62
N GLN A 253 33.47 -0.41 3.41
CA GLN A 253 34.73 0.22 2.98
C GLN A 253 35.81 -0.82 2.68
N ALA A 254 35.99 -1.84 3.55
CA ALA A 254 36.95 -2.90 3.33
C ALA A 254 36.64 -3.71 2.06
N ALA A 255 35.37 -4.08 1.86
CA ALA A 255 34.92 -4.77 0.65
C ALA A 255 35.19 -3.93 -0.60
N ALA A 256 34.81 -2.64 -0.60
CA ALA A 256 35.03 -1.73 -1.72
C ALA A 256 36.53 -1.57 -2.06
N ILE A 257 37.43 -1.56 -1.05
CA ILE A 257 38.88 -1.52 -1.29
C ILE A 257 39.36 -2.82 -1.95
N VAL A 258 38.84 -3.98 -1.54
CA VAL A 258 39.23 -5.26 -2.14
C VAL A 258 38.74 -5.32 -3.59
N ASP A 259 37.47 -4.99 -3.85
CA ASP A 259 36.89 -4.98 -5.20
C ASP A 259 37.63 -4.01 -6.13
N ALA A 260 37.98 -2.81 -5.62
CA ALA A 260 38.77 -1.85 -6.37
C ALA A 260 40.15 -2.39 -6.71
N ARG A 261 40.81 -3.09 -5.78
CA ARG A 261 42.13 -3.70 -6.04
C ARG A 261 42.04 -4.85 -7.03
N GLU A 262 41.05 -5.69 -6.93
CA GLU A 262 40.80 -6.77 -7.89
C GLU A 262 40.62 -6.19 -9.31
N THR A 263 39.78 -5.17 -9.45
CA THR A 263 39.59 -4.45 -10.73
C THR A 263 40.89 -3.88 -11.28
N ILE A 264 41.73 -3.31 -10.42
CA ILE A 264 43.05 -2.78 -10.82
C ILE A 264 43.96 -3.91 -11.30
N VAL A 265 44.02 -5.03 -10.58
CA VAL A 265 44.85 -6.18 -10.94
C VAL A 265 44.41 -6.79 -12.27
N ASP A 266 43.13 -7.01 -12.46
CA ASP A 266 42.56 -7.55 -13.71
C ASP A 266 42.83 -6.61 -14.88
N GLY A 267 42.63 -5.30 -14.68
CA GLY A 267 43.01 -4.29 -15.66
C GLY A 267 44.49 -4.28 -16.00
N ALA A 268 45.37 -4.41 -15.00
CA ALA A 268 46.81 -4.46 -15.19
C ALA A 268 47.23 -5.72 -15.96
N VAL A 269 46.68 -6.88 -15.64
CA VAL A 269 46.93 -8.13 -16.36
C VAL A 269 46.54 -8.01 -17.83
N SER A 270 45.31 -7.51 -18.10
CA SER A 270 44.83 -7.28 -19.46
C SER A 270 45.67 -6.30 -20.26
N MET A 271 46.15 -5.21 -19.62
CA MET A 271 47.07 -4.26 -20.26
C MET A 271 48.44 -4.87 -20.60
N VAL A 272 48.97 -5.69 -19.67
CA VAL A 272 50.27 -6.37 -19.91
C VAL A 272 50.13 -7.40 -21.04
N GLU A 273 49.05 -8.19 -21.06
CA GLU A 273 48.78 -9.16 -22.13
C GLU A 273 48.65 -8.46 -23.48
N THR A 274 47.91 -7.37 -23.55
CA THR A 274 47.75 -6.56 -24.77
C THR A 274 49.09 -5.97 -25.23
N ALA A 275 49.91 -5.47 -24.29
CA ALA A 275 51.24 -4.90 -24.61
C ALA A 275 52.20 -5.97 -25.17
N LEU A 276 52.21 -7.16 -24.57
CA LEU A 276 53.03 -8.28 -25.05
C LEU A 276 52.61 -8.77 -26.43
N SER A 277 51.31 -8.93 -26.67
CA SER A 277 50.75 -9.30 -27.98
C SER A 277 51.15 -8.30 -29.07
N GLN A 278 51.05 -6.99 -28.77
CA GLN A 278 51.42 -5.96 -29.75
C GLN A 278 52.91 -5.91 -30.02
N LEU A 279 53.77 -6.22 -29.05
CA LEU A 279 55.22 -6.32 -29.26
C LEU A 279 55.60 -7.52 -30.14
N ASP A 280 54.97 -8.66 -29.91
CA ASP A 280 55.13 -9.89 -30.71
C ASP A 280 54.62 -9.68 -32.16
N GLU A 281 53.41 -9.10 -32.35
CA GLU A 281 52.84 -8.85 -33.69
C GLU A 281 53.65 -7.88 -34.55
N ARG A 282 54.28 -6.92 -33.92
CA ARG A 282 55.06 -5.88 -34.63
C ARG A 282 56.55 -6.21 -34.76
N ASP A 283 57.00 -7.37 -34.25
CA ASP A 283 58.38 -7.83 -34.26
C ASP A 283 59.38 -6.76 -33.75
N ILE A 284 58.98 -6.02 -32.69
CA ILE A 284 59.75 -4.90 -32.17
C ILE A 284 60.97 -5.39 -31.34
N VAL A 285 60.77 -6.49 -30.59
CA VAL A 285 61.78 -7.05 -29.70
C VAL A 285 61.60 -8.58 -29.62
N ASP A 286 62.68 -9.32 -29.85
CA ASP A 286 62.75 -10.76 -29.60
C ASP A 286 63.00 -10.99 -28.10
N LEU A 287 61.95 -11.39 -27.37
CA LEU A 287 61.93 -11.62 -25.93
C LEU A 287 62.06 -13.11 -25.61
N ASP A 288 63.18 -13.51 -25.03
CA ASP A 288 63.27 -14.83 -24.44
C ASP A 288 62.34 -14.99 -23.22
N PRO A 289 61.99 -16.21 -22.80
CA PRO A 289 61.03 -16.44 -21.71
C PRO A 289 61.39 -15.76 -20.37
N GLU A 290 62.70 -15.64 -20.04
CA GLU A 290 63.17 -15.01 -18.81
C GLU A 290 62.97 -13.49 -18.84
N ARG A 291 63.29 -12.87 -19.97
CA ARG A 291 63.09 -11.42 -20.13
C ARG A 291 61.62 -11.05 -20.18
N ARG A 292 60.81 -11.90 -20.81
CA ARG A 292 59.33 -11.73 -20.81
C ARG A 292 58.78 -11.78 -19.40
N ALA A 293 59.14 -12.77 -18.58
CA ALA A 293 58.72 -12.88 -17.18
C ALA A 293 59.13 -11.68 -16.33
N THR A 294 60.39 -11.20 -16.53
CA THR A 294 60.88 -10.02 -15.83
C THR A 294 60.12 -8.75 -16.22
N MET A 295 59.81 -8.60 -17.50
CA MET A 295 59.05 -7.46 -18.01
C MET A 295 57.62 -7.47 -17.47
N VAL A 296 56.94 -8.63 -17.47
CA VAL A 296 55.59 -8.79 -16.87
C VAL A 296 55.60 -8.42 -15.41
N SER A 297 56.56 -8.94 -14.64
CA SER A 297 56.67 -8.63 -13.21
C SER A 297 56.85 -7.13 -12.95
N ASN A 298 57.74 -6.49 -13.71
CA ASN A 298 58.02 -5.06 -13.57
C ASN A 298 56.78 -4.21 -13.95
N LEU A 299 56.07 -4.55 -15.04
CA LEU A 299 54.87 -3.85 -15.48
C LEU A 299 53.75 -4.00 -14.45
N LEU A 300 53.51 -5.22 -13.94
CA LEU A 300 52.48 -5.45 -12.91
C LEU A 300 52.79 -4.68 -11.63
N VAL A 301 54.04 -4.64 -11.19
CA VAL A 301 54.43 -3.85 -10.00
C VAL A 301 54.14 -2.37 -10.21
N VAL A 302 54.46 -1.82 -11.39
CA VAL A 302 54.18 -0.41 -11.69
C VAL A 302 52.69 -0.12 -11.80
N LEU A 303 51.91 -0.99 -12.47
CA LEU A 303 50.50 -0.80 -12.71
C LEU A 303 49.61 -1.04 -11.47
N CYS A 304 50.03 -1.97 -10.59
CA CYS A 304 49.28 -2.30 -9.35
C CYS A 304 49.75 -1.50 -8.12
N SER A 305 50.80 -0.66 -8.26
CA SER A 305 51.36 0.09 -7.14
C SER A 305 50.53 1.36 -6.87
N ASP A 306 50.21 1.63 -5.59
CA ASP A 306 49.54 2.86 -5.14
C ASP A 306 50.45 4.11 -5.20
N ASN A 307 51.75 3.93 -5.36
CA ASN A 307 52.72 5.01 -5.42
C ASN A 307 53.18 5.27 -6.85
N ASN A 308 53.40 6.53 -7.20
CA ASN A 308 54.02 6.91 -8.46
C ASN A 308 55.42 6.24 -8.55
N ALA A 309 55.56 5.23 -9.41
CA ALA A 309 56.81 4.56 -9.64
C ALA A 309 57.81 5.57 -10.17
N GLN A 310 58.90 5.82 -9.42
CA GLN A 310 60.01 6.60 -9.94
C GLN A 310 60.95 5.62 -10.67
N PRO A 311 61.08 5.77 -12.01
CA PRO A 311 61.99 4.92 -12.75
C PRO A 311 63.43 5.23 -12.32
N VAL A 312 64.09 4.27 -11.66
CA VAL A 312 65.53 4.33 -11.41
C VAL A 312 66.23 3.78 -12.64
N ILE A 313 66.73 4.68 -13.47
CA ILE A 313 67.55 4.30 -14.63
C ILE A 313 68.92 3.94 -14.10
N ASN A 314 69.20 2.65 -14.09
CA ASN A 314 70.55 2.18 -13.78
C ASN A 314 71.42 2.37 -15.02
N THR A 315 72.16 3.50 -15.10
CA THR A 315 73.16 3.77 -16.14
C THR A 315 74.49 3.05 -15.81
N GLY A 316 74.38 1.77 -15.36
CA GLY A 316 75.52 0.93 -15.09
C GLY A 316 76.42 0.83 -16.32
N SER A 317 77.62 1.09 -16.08
CA SER A 317 78.78 1.11 -16.96
C SER A 317 78.73 0.13 -18.15
N LEU A 318 78.53 0.71 -19.33
CA LEU A 318 78.63 0.00 -20.61
C LEU A 318 80.12 -0.14 -21.07
N TYR A 319 81.06 0.06 -20.20
CA TYR A 319 82.50 -0.10 -20.55
C TYR A 319 83.26 -0.66 -19.36
N THR A 320 83.61 -1.93 -19.36
CA THR A 320 84.85 -2.57 -19.14
C THR A 320 84.87 -3.88 -19.88
#